data_4bdcc957d89b6780b1e25462a36cb717
#
_entry.id   4bdcc957d89b6780b1e25462a36cb717
#
_cell.length_a   1.000
_cell.length_b   1.000
_cell.length_c   1.000
_cell.angle_alpha   90.00
_cell.angle_beta   90.00
_cell.angle_gamma   90.00
#
_symmetry.space_group_name_H-M   'P 1'
#
loop_
_entity.id
_entity.type
_entity.pdbx_description
1 polymer ?
#
loop_
_entity_poly.entity_id
_entity_poly.type
_entity_poly.pdbx_seq_one_letter_code
_entity_poly.pdbx_strand_id
1 'polypeptide(L)'
;MSRLINYYGDYEKPVPEHIGGEAKRLSCDIAVIGGGGAGLSAAVRAAEQGAKVVLIEKMSELGGNTRMAGGLLCTNSEILKKAGVPDLTEEHIDLYRRTQQYRLDPAIYERFIRNTGRYYDWLAAKGLDTENRKLVMDRVVMIRDRSTWEPLHNPAYGPGLMGSAVTDLLSRLAEESENVTILLATEATGIETDEYGAVTGAAAVGGGYDYEIETQNVVLATGGFGCDNELLKKYFPQYFTSDNYFSHYCLKHCTGDGIRMAERIGAETGKNMSIGLEAMNHIPGAYILQRIIAEPSGIIVSATGKRFMPEDDEENGEYILDEQPDGLGWFLFTEQVKKKMYDLAIEHARYGDWMPESEQVDIDIETERKTGLVIKGDSIEELAAGIGAPADVLRKTLTDYEGFCAAGEDREFRKDPQYLISMGLEGPWYAVKLIRKFDVTMGGVTIDAKNRALRPDGSVIPGLYVCGDVASGWMGVDYGPLFSSFAWAVNSGFLTADEICGQLPPAPSAETTVGGISAAVSKRRFGFLPQKAR
;
A
#
# COMPACT_ATOMS: atom_id res chain seq x y z
N MET A 1 2.79 24.54 -11.78
CA MET A 1 3.14 23.10 -11.86
C MET A 1 3.19 22.59 -10.45
N SER A 2 2.11 21.94 -10.00
CA SER A 2 2.10 21.24 -8.71
C SER A 2 3.02 20.04 -8.85
N ARG A 3 4.04 19.99 -8.04
CA ARG A 3 4.86 18.78 -7.92
C ARG A 3 4.13 17.83 -7.00
N LEU A 4 3.90 16.59 -7.42
CA LEU A 4 3.74 15.49 -6.50
C LEU A 4 4.78 15.67 -5.41
N ILE A 5 4.34 15.84 -4.17
CA ILE A 5 5.25 15.80 -3.02
C ILE A 5 5.64 14.34 -2.88
N ASN A 6 6.67 13.94 -3.58
CA ASN A 6 7.15 12.57 -3.52
C ASN A 6 8.22 12.51 -2.44
N TYR A 7 7.91 11.86 -1.33
CA TYR A 7 8.78 11.71 -0.16
C TYR A 7 10.17 11.13 -0.52
N TYR A 8 10.25 10.32 -1.56
CA TYR A 8 11.47 9.66 -2.00
C TYR A 8 12.32 10.46 -3.01
N GLY A 9 12.07 11.77 -3.17
CA GLY A 9 12.79 12.66 -4.08
C GLY A 9 12.36 12.51 -5.55
N ASP A 10 12.93 13.28 -6.48
CA ASP A 10 12.60 13.17 -7.90
C ASP A 10 13.27 11.94 -8.52
N TYR A 11 12.48 11.00 -9.04
CA TYR A 11 12.97 9.90 -9.87
C TYR A 11 13.04 10.42 -11.32
N GLU A 12 14.24 10.66 -11.77
CA GLU A 12 14.45 10.74 -13.21
C GLU A 12 14.46 9.32 -13.73
N LYS A 13 13.42 8.95 -14.50
CA LYS A 13 13.39 7.68 -15.22
C LYS A 13 14.66 7.67 -16.07
N PRO A 14 15.59 6.72 -15.85
CA PRO A 14 16.73 6.60 -16.75
C PRO A 14 16.14 6.36 -18.14
N VAL A 15 16.38 7.29 -19.05
CA VAL A 15 16.04 7.08 -20.46
C VAL A 15 16.95 5.96 -20.92
N PRO A 16 16.41 4.79 -21.33
CA PRO A 16 17.25 3.72 -21.82
C PRO A 16 18.06 4.23 -23.00
N GLU A 17 19.39 4.18 -22.93
CA GLU A 17 20.23 4.50 -24.09
C GLU A 17 20.04 3.37 -25.10
N HIS A 18 19.31 3.65 -26.17
CA HIS A 18 19.32 2.83 -27.38
C HIS A 18 20.72 2.90 -28.01
N ILE A 19 21.48 1.86 -27.77
CA ILE A 19 22.75 1.67 -28.45
C ILE A 19 22.44 0.91 -29.72
N GLY A 20 22.26 1.59 -30.84
CA GLY A 20 21.96 0.97 -32.13
C GLY A 20 23.03 -0.06 -32.53
N GLY A 21 22.89 -1.29 -32.01
CA GLY A 21 23.72 -2.46 -32.20
C GLY A 21 22.87 -3.71 -32.38
N GLU A 22 23.49 -4.88 -32.61
CA GLU A 22 22.79 -6.16 -32.59
C GLU A 22 22.17 -6.38 -31.20
N ALA A 23 20.87 -6.72 -31.17
CA ALA A 23 20.15 -7.06 -29.94
C ALA A 23 20.74 -8.34 -29.32
N LYS A 24 20.86 -8.37 -28.01
CA LYS A 24 21.14 -9.61 -27.28
C LYS A 24 19.90 -10.51 -27.30
N ARG A 25 20.04 -11.69 -27.88
CA ARG A 25 18.98 -12.69 -27.91
C ARG A 25 19.11 -13.66 -26.75
N LEU A 26 18.02 -13.79 -26.01
CA LEU A 26 17.88 -14.75 -24.92
C LEU A 26 16.67 -15.65 -25.22
N SER A 27 16.72 -16.89 -24.71
CA SER A 27 15.58 -17.82 -24.78
C SER A 27 15.35 -18.41 -23.39
N CYS A 28 14.10 -18.46 -22.97
CA CYS A 28 13.70 -18.98 -21.68
C CYS A 28 12.30 -19.60 -21.72
N ASP A 29 11.94 -20.36 -20.69
CA ASP A 29 10.58 -20.89 -20.53
C ASP A 29 9.62 -19.81 -20.04
N ILE A 30 10.11 -18.87 -19.22
CA ILE A 30 9.30 -17.80 -18.61
C ILE A 30 10.13 -16.51 -18.56
N ALA A 31 9.60 -15.41 -19.11
CA ALA A 31 10.11 -14.07 -18.86
C ALA A 31 9.26 -13.38 -17.79
N VAL A 32 9.87 -12.97 -16.70
CA VAL A 32 9.23 -12.26 -15.58
C VAL A 32 9.61 -10.79 -15.64
N ILE A 33 8.64 -9.90 -15.76
CA ILE A 33 8.83 -8.46 -15.84
C ILE A 33 8.47 -7.81 -14.50
N GLY A 34 9.49 -7.33 -13.77
CA GLY A 34 9.42 -6.75 -12.44
C GLY A 34 10.03 -7.66 -11.37
N GLY A 35 11.04 -7.14 -10.68
CA GLY A 35 11.81 -7.84 -9.62
C GLY A 35 11.30 -7.54 -8.20
N GLY A 36 10.04 -7.13 -8.04
CA GLY A 36 9.36 -7.00 -6.75
C GLY A 36 8.97 -8.35 -6.15
N GLY A 37 8.29 -8.35 -5.00
CA GLY A 37 7.89 -9.60 -4.31
C GLY A 37 7.11 -10.59 -5.17
N ALA A 38 6.24 -10.12 -6.06
CA ALA A 38 5.48 -10.97 -6.97
C ALA A 38 6.39 -11.66 -8.00
N GLY A 39 7.24 -10.88 -8.68
CA GLY A 39 8.14 -11.43 -9.69
C GLY A 39 9.23 -12.32 -9.11
N LEU A 40 9.79 -11.97 -7.96
CA LEU A 40 10.74 -12.83 -7.24
C LEU A 40 10.12 -14.16 -6.85
N SER A 41 8.88 -14.14 -6.31
CA SER A 41 8.16 -15.37 -5.96
C SER A 41 7.91 -16.25 -7.18
N ALA A 42 7.51 -15.63 -8.31
CA ALA A 42 7.30 -16.35 -9.58
C ALA A 42 8.61 -16.94 -10.11
N ALA A 43 9.68 -16.16 -10.15
CA ALA A 43 10.97 -16.59 -10.68
C ALA A 43 11.59 -17.73 -9.88
N VAL A 44 11.68 -17.58 -8.56
CA VAL A 44 12.25 -18.60 -7.67
C VAL A 44 11.43 -19.88 -7.72
N ARG A 45 10.10 -19.75 -7.65
CA ARG A 45 9.19 -20.90 -7.67
C ARG A 45 9.24 -21.67 -9.00
N ALA A 46 9.30 -20.96 -10.11
CA ALA A 46 9.42 -21.59 -11.44
C ALA A 46 10.78 -22.27 -11.63
N ALA A 47 11.86 -21.62 -11.21
CA ALA A 47 13.21 -22.16 -11.29
C ALA A 47 13.37 -23.45 -10.47
N GLU A 48 12.74 -23.54 -9.29
CA GLU A 48 12.69 -24.77 -8.49
C GLU A 48 12.03 -25.95 -9.22
N GLN A 49 11.10 -25.65 -10.11
CA GLN A 49 10.40 -26.63 -10.92
C GLN A 49 11.14 -26.96 -12.22
N GLY A 50 12.35 -26.41 -12.38
CA GLY A 50 13.23 -26.67 -13.51
C GLY A 50 13.05 -25.74 -14.71
N ALA A 51 12.16 -24.75 -14.62
CA ALA A 51 11.96 -23.78 -15.70
C ALA A 51 13.15 -22.80 -15.77
N LYS A 52 13.57 -22.45 -16.98
CA LYS A 52 14.52 -21.36 -17.23
C LYS A 52 13.80 -20.03 -17.21
N VAL A 53 14.25 -19.12 -16.39
CA VAL A 53 13.61 -17.82 -16.14
C VAL A 53 14.54 -16.68 -16.51
N VAL A 54 14.03 -15.67 -17.22
CA VAL A 54 14.66 -14.35 -17.35
C VAL A 54 13.84 -13.37 -16.52
N LEU A 55 14.46 -12.82 -15.45
CA LEU A 55 13.88 -11.81 -14.57
C LEU A 55 14.39 -10.44 -14.97
N ILE A 56 13.49 -9.54 -15.37
CA ILE A 56 13.79 -8.20 -15.88
C ILE A 56 13.37 -7.18 -14.82
N GLU A 57 14.31 -6.36 -14.31
CA GLU A 57 14.04 -5.31 -13.34
C GLU A 57 14.66 -3.99 -13.81
N LYS A 58 13.83 -2.94 -13.88
CA LYS A 58 14.26 -1.62 -14.34
C LYS A 58 15.14 -0.86 -13.34
N MET A 59 15.06 -1.22 -12.06
CA MET A 59 15.90 -0.68 -11.02
C MET A 59 17.24 -1.41 -10.95
N SER A 60 18.21 -0.80 -10.27
CA SER A 60 19.54 -1.41 -10.03
C SER A 60 19.51 -2.49 -8.94
N GLU A 61 18.36 -2.71 -8.27
CA GLU A 61 18.19 -3.66 -7.19
C GLU A 61 16.81 -4.33 -7.22
N LEU A 62 16.71 -5.50 -6.62
CA LEU A 62 15.47 -6.27 -6.48
C LEU A 62 14.70 -5.87 -5.21
N GLY A 63 13.43 -6.27 -5.15
CA GLY A 63 12.58 -6.15 -3.96
C GLY A 63 11.37 -5.23 -4.14
N GLY A 64 11.47 -4.17 -4.94
CA GLY A 64 10.36 -3.24 -5.23
C GLY A 64 9.69 -2.70 -3.95
N ASN A 65 8.43 -2.28 -4.05
CA ASN A 65 7.63 -1.80 -2.91
C ASN A 65 7.47 -2.85 -1.81
N THR A 66 7.55 -4.12 -2.14
CA THR A 66 7.41 -5.22 -1.17
C THR A 66 8.41 -5.12 -0.02
N ARG A 67 9.62 -4.57 -0.24
CA ARG A 67 10.61 -4.38 0.83
C ARG A 67 10.09 -3.56 2.02
N MET A 68 9.12 -2.68 1.78
CA MET A 68 8.56 -1.77 2.78
C MET A 68 7.40 -2.38 3.57
N ALA A 69 6.94 -3.57 3.23
CA ALA A 69 5.75 -4.17 3.82
C ALA A 69 6.00 -4.64 5.26
N GLY A 70 5.12 -4.22 6.17
CA GLY A 70 5.26 -4.49 7.61
C GLY A 70 4.81 -5.88 8.05
N GLY A 71 3.90 -6.52 7.32
CA GLY A 71 3.34 -7.81 7.74
C GLY A 71 2.79 -8.66 6.61
N LEU A 72 2.81 -9.98 6.78
CA LEU A 72 2.34 -10.97 5.83
C LEU A 72 1.06 -11.63 6.36
N LEU A 73 -0.03 -11.51 5.61
CA LEU A 73 -1.27 -12.23 5.87
C LEU A 73 -1.07 -13.74 5.66
N CYS A 74 -1.50 -14.53 6.65
CA CYS A 74 -1.43 -16.00 6.59
C CYS A 74 -2.59 -16.63 7.36
N THR A 75 -3.36 -17.50 6.73
CA THR A 75 -4.58 -18.03 7.34
C THR A 75 -4.49 -19.50 7.77
N ASN A 76 -3.75 -20.35 7.07
CA ASN A 76 -3.84 -21.81 7.20
C ASN A 76 -2.49 -22.55 7.09
N SER A 77 -1.41 -21.95 7.56
CA SER A 77 -0.07 -22.55 7.55
C SER A 77 0.02 -23.76 8.49
N GLU A 78 0.74 -24.79 8.09
CA GLU A 78 1.03 -25.96 8.93
C GLU A 78 1.93 -25.59 10.12
N ILE A 79 2.81 -24.60 9.95
CA ILE A 79 3.65 -24.06 11.03
C ILE A 79 2.78 -23.39 12.09
N LEU A 80 1.82 -22.55 11.66
CA LEU A 80 0.91 -21.87 12.57
C LEU A 80 -0.04 -22.84 13.27
N LYS A 81 -0.55 -23.85 12.59
CA LYS A 81 -1.37 -24.91 13.19
C LYS A 81 -0.60 -25.63 14.30
N LYS A 82 0.66 -25.99 14.08
CA LYS A 82 1.53 -26.59 15.10
C LYS A 82 1.78 -25.67 16.29
N ALA A 83 1.77 -24.37 16.08
CA ALA A 83 1.87 -23.36 17.13
C ALA A 83 0.51 -23.07 17.84
N GLY A 84 -0.55 -23.81 17.51
CA GLY A 84 -1.87 -23.64 18.12
C GLY A 84 -2.69 -22.48 17.57
N VAL A 85 -2.30 -21.90 16.43
CA VAL A 85 -3.04 -20.84 15.76
C VAL A 85 -4.21 -21.44 14.98
N PRO A 86 -5.46 -20.98 15.18
CA PRO A 86 -6.60 -21.50 14.46
C PRO A 86 -6.53 -21.17 12.97
N ASP A 87 -7.16 -22.01 12.15
CA ASP A 87 -7.40 -21.69 10.74
C ASP A 87 -8.55 -20.68 10.64
N LEU A 88 -8.25 -19.48 10.16
CA LEU A 88 -9.20 -18.38 10.01
C LEU A 88 -9.56 -18.11 8.54
N THR A 89 -9.37 -19.10 7.67
CA THR A 89 -9.56 -18.94 6.21
C THR A 89 -10.98 -18.51 5.86
N GLU A 90 -11.99 -19.20 6.39
CA GLU A 90 -13.40 -18.94 6.07
C GLU A 90 -13.87 -17.60 6.66
N GLU A 91 -13.50 -17.31 7.91
CA GLU A 91 -13.80 -16.02 8.55
C GLU A 91 -13.19 -14.86 7.78
N HIS A 92 -11.98 -15.05 7.25
CA HIS A 92 -11.31 -14.03 6.47
C HIS A 92 -11.98 -13.81 5.11
N ILE A 93 -12.35 -14.89 4.41
CA ILE A 93 -13.08 -14.81 3.15
C ILE A 93 -14.41 -14.06 3.35
N ASP A 94 -15.17 -14.39 4.39
CA ASP A 94 -16.44 -13.73 4.69
C ASP A 94 -16.28 -12.25 5.06
N LEU A 95 -15.27 -11.95 5.89
CA LEU A 95 -14.96 -10.57 6.26
C LEU A 95 -14.63 -9.74 5.03
N TYR A 96 -13.75 -10.26 4.18
CA TYR A 96 -13.26 -9.55 3.01
C TYR A 96 -14.35 -9.30 1.98
N ARG A 97 -15.19 -10.29 1.69
CA ARG A 97 -16.33 -10.10 0.79
C ARG A 97 -17.23 -8.95 1.23
N ARG A 98 -17.48 -8.83 2.53
CA ARG A 98 -18.35 -7.77 3.09
C ARG A 98 -17.67 -6.40 3.06
N THR A 99 -16.42 -6.30 3.47
CA THR A 99 -15.67 -5.05 3.50
C THR A 99 -15.39 -4.52 2.10
N GLN A 100 -15.18 -5.41 1.13
CA GLN A 100 -14.98 -5.05 -0.28
C GLN A 100 -16.29 -4.90 -1.07
N GLN A 101 -17.43 -4.78 -0.38
CA GLN A 101 -18.75 -4.55 -0.97
C GLN A 101 -19.08 -5.54 -2.10
N TYR A 102 -18.62 -6.78 -2.03
CA TYR A 102 -18.81 -7.83 -3.03
C TYR A 102 -18.31 -7.48 -4.45
N ARG A 103 -17.36 -6.54 -4.60
CA ARG A 103 -16.82 -6.10 -5.90
C ARG A 103 -15.56 -6.85 -6.34
N LEU A 104 -14.98 -7.70 -5.50
CA LEU A 104 -13.89 -8.58 -5.88
C LEU A 104 -14.39 -9.78 -6.69
N ASP A 105 -13.49 -10.45 -7.43
CA ASP A 105 -13.78 -11.74 -8.03
C ASP A 105 -13.58 -12.85 -6.98
N PRO A 106 -14.66 -13.57 -6.61
CA PRO A 106 -14.56 -14.60 -5.56
C PRO A 106 -13.55 -15.71 -5.88
N ALA A 107 -13.45 -16.12 -7.14
CA ALA A 107 -12.56 -17.20 -7.52
C ALA A 107 -11.07 -16.82 -7.40
N ILE A 108 -10.73 -15.58 -7.76
CA ILE A 108 -9.38 -15.04 -7.58
C ILE A 108 -9.07 -14.94 -6.10
N TYR A 109 -9.97 -14.32 -5.35
CA TYR A 109 -9.75 -14.01 -3.94
C TYR A 109 -9.67 -15.27 -3.07
N GLU A 110 -10.62 -16.20 -3.23
CA GLU A 110 -10.62 -17.45 -2.47
C GLU A 110 -9.38 -18.31 -2.76
N ARG A 111 -8.97 -18.40 -4.04
CA ARG A 111 -7.72 -19.07 -4.40
C ARG A 111 -6.53 -18.45 -3.68
N PHE A 112 -6.46 -17.14 -3.61
CA PHE A 112 -5.40 -16.42 -2.90
C PHE A 112 -5.40 -16.76 -1.42
N ILE A 113 -6.50 -16.55 -0.71
CA ILE A 113 -6.56 -16.71 0.74
C ILE A 113 -6.28 -18.16 1.15
N ARG A 114 -6.85 -19.13 0.44
CA ARG A 114 -6.65 -20.56 0.72
C ARG A 114 -5.21 -21.04 0.53
N ASN A 115 -4.35 -20.25 -0.14
CA ASN A 115 -2.95 -20.58 -0.38
C ASN A 115 -1.94 -19.77 0.43
N THR A 116 -2.37 -18.81 1.25
CA THR A 116 -1.45 -17.95 2.03
C THR A 116 -0.57 -18.77 2.98
N GLY A 117 -1.12 -19.77 3.64
CA GLY A 117 -0.37 -20.68 4.52
C GLY A 117 0.65 -21.53 3.78
N ARG A 118 0.26 -22.09 2.62
CA ARG A 118 1.17 -22.86 1.77
C ARG A 118 2.37 -22.04 1.32
N TYR A 119 2.15 -20.77 0.98
CA TYR A 119 3.21 -19.86 0.64
C TYR A 119 4.16 -19.60 1.83
N TYR A 120 3.60 -19.34 3.01
CA TYR A 120 4.39 -19.12 4.21
C TYR A 120 5.24 -20.34 4.58
N ASP A 121 4.64 -21.55 4.54
CA ASP A 121 5.35 -22.80 4.79
C ASP A 121 6.47 -23.03 3.77
N TRP A 122 6.27 -22.64 2.51
CA TRP A 122 7.30 -22.68 1.50
C TRP A 122 8.47 -21.72 1.80
N LEU A 123 8.19 -20.47 2.19
CA LEU A 123 9.23 -19.53 2.60
C LEU A 123 10.04 -20.03 3.79
N ALA A 124 9.38 -20.63 4.77
CA ALA A 124 10.02 -21.23 5.93
C ALA A 124 10.95 -22.38 5.53
N ALA A 125 10.50 -23.27 4.62
CA ALA A 125 11.33 -24.33 4.06
C ALA A 125 12.54 -23.80 3.27
N LYS A 126 12.49 -22.56 2.80
CA LYS A 126 13.61 -21.87 2.11
C LYS A 126 14.54 -21.12 3.06
N GLY A 127 14.25 -21.12 4.34
CA GLY A 127 15.11 -20.49 5.36
C GLY A 127 14.63 -19.13 5.84
N LEU A 128 13.35 -18.77 5.61
CA LEU A 128 12.76 -17.64 6.31
C LEU A 128 12.78 -17.94 7.81
N ASP A 129 13.36 -17.02 8.60
CA ASP A 129 13.30 -17.12 10.05
C ASP A 129 11.85 -16.98 10.53
N THR A 130 11.30 -18.05 11.10
CA THR A 130 9.94 -18.11 11.65
C THR A 130 9.88 -17.99 13.17
N GLU A 131 11.01 -18.08 13.88
CA GLU A 131 11.07 -18.05 15.33
C GLU A 131 11.01 -16.62 15.88
N ASN A 132 11.64 -15.67 15.17
CA ASN A 132 11.66 -14.26 15.53
C ASN A 132 10.48 -13.48 14.95
N ARG A 133 9.32 -14.11 14.81
CA ARG A 133 8.12 -13.48 14.27
C ARG A 133 7.08 -13.23 15.35
N LYS A 134 6.41 -12.08 15.26
CA LYS A 134 5.26 -11.75 16.10
C LYS A 134 3.99 -12.07 15.33
N LEU A 135 3.10 -12.83 15.97
CA LEU A 135 1.74 -13.03 15.48
C LEU A 135 0.87 -11.87 15.98
N VAL A 136 0.20 -11.22 15.07
CA VAL A 136 -0.84 -10.25 15.38
C VAL A 136 -2.16 -10.92 15.02
N MET A 137 -2.98 -11.18 16.02
CA MET A 137 -4.29 -11.80 15.85
C MET A 137 -5.36 -10.81 16.28
N ASP A 138 -6.19 -10.43 15.32
CA ASP A 138 -7.50 -9.85 15.61
C ASP A 138 -8.54 -10.74 14.92
N ARG A 139 -8.95 -10.48 13.73
CA ARG A 139 -9.80 -11.39 12.93
C ARG A 139 -9.00 -12.11 11.85
N VAL A 140 -7.70 -11.89 11.85
CA VAL A 140 -6.76 -12.36 10.84
C VAL A 140 -5.39 -12.57 11.46
N VAL A 141 -4.69 -13.59 10.99
CA VAL A 141 -3.31 -13.86 11.38
C VAL A 141 -2.38 -13.08 10.48
N MET A 142 -1.64 -12.18 11.06
CA MET A 142 -0.58 -11.44 10.39
C MET A 142 0.77 -11.74 11.05
N ILE A 143 1.76 -12.08 10.23
CA ILE A 143 3.11 -12.38 10.67
C ILE A 143 3.96 -11.14 10.47
N ARG A 144 4.55 -10.63 11.54
CA ARG A 144 5.46 -9.48 11.53
C ARG A 144 6.82 -9.85 12.07
N ASP A 145 7.84 -9.16 11.61
CA ASP A 145 9.16 -9.22 12.22
C ASP A 145 9.14 -8.52 13.60
N ARG A 146 9.77 -9.11 14.62
CA ARG A 146 9.85 -8.50 15.96
C ARG A 146 10.64 -7.20 15.96
N SER A 147 11.62 -7.06 15.08
CA SER A 147 12.43 -5.86 14.96
C SER A 147 11.69 -4.65 14.36
N THR A 148 10.53 -4.84 13.75
CA THR A 148 9.73 -3.73 13.19
C THR A 148 9.14 -2.79 14.24
N TRP A 149 9.28 -3.12 15.52
CA TRP A 149 8.83 -2.29 16.65
C TRP A 149 9.95 -1.39 17.21
N GLU A 150 11.19 -1.58 16.77
CA GLU A 150 12.25 -0.61 17.09
C GLU A 150 12.14 0.62 16.17
N PRO A 151 12.48 1.81 16.70
CA PRO A 151 12.22 3.05 16.00
C PRO A 151 12.85 3.09 14.62
N LEU A 152 12.06 3.41 13.62
CA LEU A 152 12.51 3.77 12.29
C LEU A 152 13.35 5.06 12.37
N HIS A 153 14.55 4.95 12.90
CA HIS A 153 15.51 6.06 12.97
C HIS A 153 16.17 6.33 11.61
N ASN A 154 15.78 5.60 10.58
CA ASN A 154 16.34 5.78 9.25
C ASN A 154 15.22 5.88 8.21
N PRO A 155 15.11 7.00 7.48
CA PRO A 155 14.25 7.10 6.32
C PRO A 155 14.60 6.13 5.19
N ALA A 156 15.78 5.50 5.24
CA ALA A 156 16.13 4.37 4.40
C ALA A 156 15.78 3.09 5.17
N TYR A 157 14.57 2.60 5.01
CA TYR A 157 14.03 1.29 5.38
C TYR A 157 15.06 0.36 6.07
N GLY A 158 15.09 0.43 7.40
CA GLY A 158 16.01 -0.39 8.19
C GLY A 158 15.76 -1.89 8.00
N PRO A 159 16.78 -2.73 8.22
CA PRO A 159 16.61 -4.17 8.26
C PRO A 159 15.61 -4.52 9.35
N GLY A 160 14.55 -5.27 9.01
CA GLY A 160 13.58 -5.75 10.00
C GLY A 160 12.12 -5.76 9.56
N LEU A 161 11.76 -5.18 8.41
CA LEU A 161 10.43 -5.32 7.86
C LEU A 161 10.22 -6.73 7.30
N MET A 162 9.01 -7.28 7.49
CA MET A 162 8.69 -8.62 6.96
C MET A 162 8.88 -8.69 5.45
N GLY A 163 8.56 -7.61 4.74
CA GLY A 163 8.75 -7.51 3.30
C GLY A 163 10.22 -7.57 2.88
N SER A 164 11.12 -6.87 3.59
CA SER A 164 12.57 -6.94 3.31
C SER A 164 13.11 -8.35 3.59
N ALA A 165 12.71 -8.98 4.70
CA ALA A 165 13.13 -10.35 5.00
C ALA A 165 12.73 -11.35 3.90
N VAL A 166 11.52 -11.21 3.35
CA VAL A 166 11.05 -12.06 2.25
C VAL A 166 11.76 -11.74 0.95
N THR A 167 11.89 -10.46 0.59
CA THR A 167 12.54 -10.08 -0.68
C THR A 167 14.04 -10.37 -0.67
N ASP A 168 14.74 -10.19 0.45
CA ASP A 168 16.17 -10.51 0.56
C ASP A 168 16.40 -12.02 0.45
N LEU A 169 15.54 -12.84 1.08
CA LEU A 169 15.58 -14.29 0.92
C LEU A 169 15.38 -14.70 -0.55
N LEU A 170 14.32 -14.16 -1.19
CA LEU A 170 13.99 -14.53 -2.57
C LEU A 170 15.02 -14.00 -3.57
N SER A 171 15.57 -12.80 -3.37
CA SER A 171 16.65 -12.26 -4.21
C SER A 171 17.86 -13.15 -4.17
N ARG A 172 18.31 -13.55 -2.97
CA ARG A 172 19.42 -14.48 -2.80
C ARG A 172 19.17 -15.82 -3.50
N LEU A 173 17.96 -16.39 -3.34
CA LEU A 173 17.62 -17.66 -4.01
C LEU A 173 17.58 -17.52 -5.54
N ALA A 174 17.14 -16.38 -6.06
CA ALA A 174 17.17 -16.10 -7.50
C ALA A 174 18.60 -15.95 -8.01
N GLU A 175 19.47 -15.26 -7.28
CA GLU A 175 20.89 -15.06 -7.61
C GLU A 175 21.69 -16.36 -7.56
N GLU A 176 21.38 -17.25 -6.61
CA GLU A 176 22.03 -18.56 -6.44
C GLU A 176 21.54 -19.61 -7.47
N SER A 177 20.44 -19.35 -8.17
CA SER A 177 19.82 -20.31 -9.09
C SER A 177 20.46 -20.28 -10.49
N GLU A 178 20.95 -21.40 -10.98
CA GLU A 178 21.43 -21.55 -12.36
C GLU A 178 20.30 -21.43 -13.41
N ASN A 179 19.04 -21.54 -12.97
CA ASN A 179 17.87 -21.43 -13.83
C ASN A 179 17.32 -20.00 -13.93
N VAL A 180 17.88 -19.01 -13.21
CA VAL A 180 17.42 -17.63 -13.25
C VAL A 180 18.50 -16.72 -13.83
N THR A 181 18.19 -16.06 -14.92
CA THR A 181 19.00 -14.95 -15.47
C THR A 181 18.37 -13.63 -15.03
N ILE A 182 19.09 -12.81 -14.27
CA ILE A 182 18.61 -11.53 -13.76
C ILE A 182 19.16 -10.39 -14.62
N LEU A 183 18.29 -9.52 -15.11
CA LEU A 183 18.64 -8.31 -15.86
C LEU A 183 18.24 -7.09 -15.00
N LEU A 184 19.18 -6.51 -14.27
CA LEU A 184 19.00 -5.28 -13.50
C LEU A 184 19.23 -4.04 -14.36
N ALA A 185 18.73 -2.87 -13.91
CA ALA A 185 18.78 -1.61 -14.65
C ALA A 185 18.34 -1.81 -16.12
N THR A 186 17.36 -2.68 -16.33
CA THR A 186 16.85 -3.10 -17.64
C THR A 186 15.34 -2.94 -17.68
N GLU A 187 14.86 -2.05 -18.53
CA GLU A 187 13.44 -1.75 -18.69
C GLU A 187 12.82 -2.63 -19.78
N ALA A 188 11.76 -3.37 -19.44
CA ALA A 188 10.95 -4.05 -20.44
C ALA A 188 10.16 -3.02 -21.25
N THR A 189 10.26 -3.09 -22.56
CA THR A 189 9.68 -2.12 -23.51
C THR A 189 8.44 -2.64 -24.24
N GLY A 190 8.27 -3.97 -24.30
CA GLY A 190 7.14 -4.58 -25.00
C GLY A 190 6.99 -6.08 -24.75
N ILE A 191 5.83 -6.58 -25.16
CA ILE A 191 5.50 -8.00 -25.23
C ILE A 191 5.23 -8.30 -26.70
N GLU A 192 5.88 -9.35 -27.21
CA GLU A 192 5.74 -9.79 -28.58
C GLU A 192 4.66 -10.88 -28.69
N THR A 193 3.87 -10.83 -29.75
CA THR A 193 2.80 -11.80 -30.02
C THR A 193 2.81 -12.26 -31.48
N ASP A 194 2.31 -13.46 -31.72
CA ASP A 194 2.05 -13.93 -33.06
C ASP A 194 0.77 -13.30 -33.66
N GLU A 195 0.42 -13.72 -34.90
CA GLU A 195 -0.77 -13.25 -35.61
C GLU A 195 -2.10 -13.63 -34.94
N TYR A 196 -2.10 -14.59 -34.04
CA TYR A 196 -3.26 -15.02 -33.24
C TYR A 196 -3.31 -14.34 -31.85
N GLY A 197 -2.28 -13.50 -31.57
CA GLY A 197 -2.16 -12.77 -30.31
C GLY A 197 -1.71 -13.63 -29.13
N ALA A 198 -1.03 -14.75 -29.37
CA ALA A 198 -0.33 -15.53 -28.37
C ALA A 198 1.08 -14.98 -28.16
N VAL A 199 1.56 -14.99 -26.91
CA VAL A 199 2.88 -14.48 -26.54
C VAL A 199 3.98 -15.30 -27.23
N THR A 200 4.97 -14.61 -27.83
CA THR A 200 6.16 -15.19 -28.44
C THR A 200 7.46 -14.64 -27.85
N GLY A 201 7.40 -13.57 -27.07
CA GLY A 201 8.57 -12.98 -26.47
C GLY A 201 8.31 -11.69 -25.69
N ALA A 202 9.41 -11.11 -25.24
CA ALA A 202 9.47 -9.79 -24.63
C ALA A 202 10.68 -9.02 -25.13
N ALA A 203 10.57 -7.69 -25.17
CA ALA A 203 11.67 -6.79 -25.49
C ALA A 203 12.05 -5.97 -24.25
N ALA A 204 13.36 -5.70 -24.09
CA ALA A 204 13.86 -4.89 -23.01
C ALA A 204 15.12 -4.10 -23.41
N VAL A 205 15.40 -3.01 -22.70
CA VAL A 205 16.57 -2.15 -22.93
C VAL A 205 17.24 -1.85 -21.60
N GLY A 206 18.56 -2.03 -21.55
CA GLY A 206 19.32 -1.73 -20.34
C GLY A 206 20.76 -2.20 -20.42
N GLY A 207 21.62 -1.68 -19.53
CA GLY A 207 23.02 -2.04 -19.48
C GLY A 207 23.79 -1.82 -20.79
N GLY A 208 23.28 -0.93 -21.66
CA GLY A 208 23.86 -0.68 -22.98
C GLY A 208 23.48 -1.67 -24.06
N TYR A 209 22.43 -2.47 -23.86
CA TYR A 209 21.96 -3.48 -24.81
C TYR A 209 20.46 -3.38 -25.04
N ASP A 210 20.06 -3.73 -26.27
CA ASP A 210 18.69 -4.09 -26.59
C ASP A 210 18.56 -5.62 -26.44
N TYR A 211 17.50 -6.08 -25.77
CA TYR A 211 17.24 -7.51 -25.54
C TYR A 211 16.02 -7.96 -26.31
N GLU A 212 16.16 -9.05 -27.06
CA GLU A 212 15.06 -9.84 -27.63
C GLU A 212 14.98 -11.15 -26.83
N ILE A 213 13.88 -11.37 -26.11
CA ILE A 213 13.72 -12.51 -25.20
C ILE A 213 12.63 -13.42 -25.78
N GLU A 214 13.04 -14.55 -26.34
CA GLU A 214 12.11 -15.54 -26.89
C GLU A 214 11.54 -16.40 -25.77
N THR A 215 10.21 -16.39 -25.64
CA THR A 215 9.47 -17.18 -24.66
C THR A 215 8.00 -17.29 -25.04
N GLN A 216 7.33 -18.35 -24.59
CA GLN A 216 5.88 -18.51 -24.74
C GLN A 216 5.11 -18.07 -23.49
N ASN A 217 5.80 -17.64 -22.41
CA ASN A 217 5.17 -17.23 -21.17
C ASN A 217 5.82 -15.94 -20.64
N VAL A 218 5.05 -14.87 -20.56
CA VAL A 218 5.41 -13.62 -19.92
C VAL A 218 4.58 -13.44 -18.66
N VAL A 219 5.24 -13.13 -17.56
CA VAL A 219 4.62 -12.79 -16.28
C VAL A 219 4.81 -11.30 -16.02
N LEU A 220 3.73 -10.52 -16.05
CA LEU A 220 3.73 -9.13 -15.61
C LEU A 220 3.63 -9.07 -14.09
N ALA A 221 4.69 -8.58 -13.43
CA ALA A 221 4.81 -8.40 -11.99
C ALA A 221 5.29 -6.96 -11.64
N THR A 222 4.85 -6.00 -12.44
CA THR A 222 5.39 -4.63 -12.51
C THR A 222 4.90 -3.69 -11.39
N GLY A 223 4.07 -4.19 -10.46
CA GLY A 223 3.49 -3.39 -9.40
C GLY A 223 2.44 -2.40 -9.90
N GLY A 224 2.13 -1.40 -9.07
CA GLY A 224 1.10 -0.41 -9.34
C GLY A 224 1.55 0.76 -10.21
N PHE A 225 0.74 1.82 -10.20
CA PHE A 225 0.95 3.05 -11.00
C PHE A 225 0.81 4.34 -10.16
N GLY A 226 1.04 4.25 -8.86
CA GLY A 226 0.84 5.38 -7.94
C GLY A 226 1.74 6.60 -8.18
N CYS A 227 2.74 6.51 -9.05
CA CYS A 227 3.59 7.62 -9.48
C CYS A 227 3.31 8.07 -10.92
N ASP A 228 2.19 7.65 -11.50
CA ASP A 228 1.73 8.06 -12.84
C ASP A 228 0.44 8.87 -12.75
N ASN A 229 0.57 10.20 -12.86
CA ASN A 229 -0.56 11.13 -12.75
C ASN A 229 -1.62 10.95 -13.83
N GLU A 230 -1.23 10.49 -15.02
CA GLU A 230 -2.18 10.27 -16.12
C GLU A 230 -3.05 9.05 -15.82
N LEU A 231 -2.45 7.95 -15.36
CA LEU A 231 -3.19 6.75 -14.99
C LEU A 231 -4.03 6.96 -13.72
N LEU A 232 -3.53 7.70 -12.73
CA LEU A 232 -4.30 8.05 -11.54
C LEU A 232 -5.55 8.84 -11.91
N LYS A 233 -5.42 9.90 -12.72
CA LYS A 233 -6.57 10.69 -13.21
C LYS A 233 -7.48 9.91 -14.16
N LYS A 234 -6.94 8.98 -14.95
CA LYS A 234 -7.73 8.12 -15.85
C LYS A 234 -8.63 7.16 -15.08
N TYR A 235 -8.10 6.50 -14.05
CA TYR A 235 -8.79 5.40 -13.37
C TYR A 235 -9.51 5.83 -12.09
N PHE A 236 -9.06 6.90 -11.43
CA PHE A 236 -9.62 7.40 -10.18
C PHE A 236 -9.91 8.91 -10.25
N PRO A 237 -10.62 9.40 -11.28
CA PRO A 237 -10.84 10.83 -11.48
C PRO A 237 -11.54 11.50 -10.28
N GLN A 238 -12.32 10.76 -9.51
CA GLN A 238 -13.02 11.24 -8.32
C GLN A 238 -12.07 11.63 -7.18
N TYR A 239 -10.87 11.03 -7.12
CA TYR A 239 -9.91 11.27 -6.05
C TYR A 239 -8.79 12.25 -6.42
N PHE A 240 -8.55 12.44 -7.70
CA PHE A 240 -7.47 13.29 -8.22
C PHE A 240 -7.98 14.53 -8.92
N THR A 241 -8.91 15.24 -8.25
CA THR A 241 -9.52 16.49 -8.73
C THR A 241 -8.60 17.69 -8.60
N SER A 242 -7.61 17.62 -7.71
CA SER A 242 -6.54 18.59 -7.52
C SER A 242 -5.17 17.91 -7.61
N ASP A 243 -4.11 18.70 -7.51
CA ASP A 243 -2.75 18.17 -7.45
C ASP A 243 -2.24 18.07 -5.98
N ASN A 244 -3.11 18.24 -4.99
CA ASN A 244 -2.82 18.12 -3.58
C ASN A 244 -3.08 16.68 -3.10
N TYR A 245 -2.21 15.76 -3.47
CA TYR A 245 -2.22 14.39 -2.98
C TYR A 245 -0.80 13.86 -2.81
N PHE A 246 -0.67 12.81 -2.02
CA PHE A 246 0.60 12.21 -1.67
C PHE A 246 0.52 10.69 -1.75
N SER A 247 1.52 10.06 -2.37
CA SER A 247 1.68 8.60 -2.36
C SER A 247 2.71 8.20 -1.31
N HIS A 248 2.33 7.33 -0.38
CA HIS A 248 3.17 6.95 0.76
C HIS A 248 4.06 5.75 0.45
N TYR A 249 3.49 4.67 -0.09
CA TYR A 249 4.23 3.43 -0.33
C TYR A 249 4.48 3.14 -1.82
N CYS A 250 4.23 4.09 -2.70
CA CYS A 250 4.61 3.96 -4.09
C CYS A 250 6.01 4.52 -4.31
N LEU A 251 6.98 3.64 -4.49
CA LEU A 251 8.29 4.07 -4.97
C LEU A 251 8.13 4.66 -6.37
N LYS A 252 8.99 5.61 -6.72
CA LYS A 252 8.92 6.41 -7.95
C LYS A 252 8.85 5.62 -9.26
N HIS A 253 9.32 4.38 -9.22
CA HIS A 253 9.25 3.47 -10.35
C HIS A 253 7.86 2.83 -10.56
N CYS A 254 6.86 3.12 -9.72
CA CYS A 254 5.49 2.65 -9.89
C CYS A 254 4.75 3.47 -10.96
N THR A 255 5.10 3.27 -12.22
CA THR A 255 4.70 4.07 -13.39
C THR A 255 3.74 3.34 -14.34
N GLY A 256 3.17 2.19 -13.93
CA GLY A 256 2.14 1.50 -14.69
C GLY A 256 2.60 0.89 -16.02
N ASP A 257 3.87 0.59 -16.17
CA ASP A 257 4.45 0.09 -17.43
C ASP A 257 3.79 -1.21 -17.89
N GLY A 258 3.49 -2.12 -16.95
CA GLY A 258 2.80 -3.39 -17.25
C GLY A 258 1.39 -3.19 -17.80
N ILE A 259 0.65 -2.20 -17.30
CA ILE A 259 -0.68 -1.85 -17.81
C ILE A 259 -0.56 -1.43 -19.27
N ARG A 260 0.37 -0.53 -19.57
CA ARG A 260 0.57 -0.04 -20.95
C ARG A 260 1.06 -1.13 -21.90
N MET A 261 1.92 -2.04 -21.43
CA MET A 261 2.36 -3.19 -22.24
C MET A 261 1.20 -4.14 -22.55
N ALA A 262 0.37 -4.44 -21.56
CA ALA A 262 -0.80 -5.30 -21.71
C ALA A 262 -1.88 -4.67 -22.63
N GLU A 263 -2.14 -3.37 -22.50
CA GLU A 263 -3.08 -2.64 -23.40
C GLU A 263 -2.65 -2.73 -24.87
N ARG A 264 -1.35 -2.62 -25.16
CA ARG A 264 -0.84 -2.69 -26.55
C ARG A 264 -1.12 -4.00 -27.24
N ILE A 265 -1.24 -5.10 -26.50
CA ILE A 265 -1.56 -6.44 -27.03
C ILE A 265 -3.01 -6.85 -26.82
N GLY A 266 -3.87 -5.88 -26.45
CA GLY A 266 -5.31 -6.04 -26.39
C GLY A 266 -5.85 -6.65 -25.10
N ALA A 267 -5.14 -6.56 -23.99
CA ALA A 267 -5.66 -6.94 -22.69
C ALA A 267 -6.72 -5.93 -22.19
N GLU A 268 -7.71 -6.42 -21.46
CA GLU A 268 -8.65 -5.57 -20.73
C GLU A 268 -7.96 -4.95 -19.51
N THR A 269 -8.12 -3.63 -19.37
CA THR A 269 -7.56 -2.88 -18.24
C THR A 269 -8.60 -1.98 -17.58
N GLY A 270 -8.35 -1.56 -16.34
CA GLY A 270 -9.20 -0.59 -15.65
C GLY A 270 -10.45 -1.15 -14.99
N LYS A 271 -10.65 -2.48 -14.99
CA LYS A 271 -11.80 -3.13 -14.37
C LYS A 271 -11.43 -3.63 -12.97
N ASN A 272 -12.34 -3.48 -12.01
CA ASN A 272 -12.12 -3.92 -10.62
C ASN A 272 -10.77 -3.46 -10.05
N MET A 273 -10.51 -2.16 -10.16
CA MET A 273 -9.33 -1.53 -9.60
C MET A 273 -9.66 -0.89 -8.26
N SER A 274 -8.67 -0.79 -7.41
CA SER A 274 -8.76 -0.17 -6.10
C SER A 274 -7.54 0.71 -5.83
N ILE A 275 -7.71 1.65 -4.92
CA ILE A 275 -6.64 2.50 -4.41
C ILE A 275 -6.68 2.45 -2.89
N GLY A 276 -5.53 2.23 -2.27
CA GLY A 276 -5.42 2.26 -0.82
C GLY A 276 -5.41 3.69 -0.32
N LEU A 277 -6.59 4.23 -0.03
CA LEU A 277 -6.70 5.53 0.61
C LEU A 277 -6.38 5.41 2.09
N GLU A 278 -5.73 6.41 2.63
CA GLU A 278 -5.53 6.56 4.08
C GLU A 278 -6.04 7.91 4.56
N ALA A 279 -6.34 7.95 5.87
CA ALA A 279 -6.87 9.13 6.54
C ALA A 279 -6.02 10.39 6.32
N MET A 280 -6.65 11.55 6.42
CA MET A 280 -6.13 12.89 6.15
C MET A 280 -4.88 13.30 6.92
N ASN A 281 -4.51 12.60 7.96
CA ASN A 281 -3.51 13.03 8.94
C ASN A 281 -2.06 12.77 8.51
N HIS A 282 -1.77 12.72 7.21
CA HIS A 282 -0.43 12.36 6.74
C HIS A 282 0.39 13.55 6.30
N ILE A 283 1.55 13.70 6.95
CA ILE A 283 2.59 14.64 6.56
C ILE A 283 3.81 13.83 6.13
N PRO A 284 4.26 13.96 4.88
CA PRO A 284 5.48 13.31 4.44
C PRO A 284 6.66 13.73 5.31
N GLY A 285 7.37 12.77 5.91
CA GLY A 285 8.62 13.04 6.63
C GLY A 285 8.51 13.34 8.12
N ALA A 286 7.37 13.82 8.58
CA ALA A 286 7.15 14.19 9.97
C ALA A 286 6.39 13.09 10.73
N TYR A 287 7.00 11.93 10.87
CA TYR A 287 6.36 10.72 11.37
C TYR A 287 5.77 10.86 12.80
N ILE A 288 6.41 11.61 13.66
CA ILE A 288 5.94 11.83 15.04
C ILE A 288 4.84 12.86 15.07
N LEU A 289 5.02 13.97 14.35
CA LEU A 289 3.99 14.98 14.20
C LEU A 289 2.70 14.38 13.64
N GLN A 290 2.82 13.52 12.63
CA GLN A 290 1.70 12.77 12.08
C GLN A 290 0.96 11.94 13.15
N ARG A 291 1.70 11.30 14.05
CA ARG A 291 1.09 10.48 15.11
C ARG A 291 0.33 11.30 16.13
N ILE A 292 0.87 12.44 16.54
CA ILE A 292 0.17 13.28 17.52
C ILE A 292 -1.04 13.99 16.94
N ILE A 293 -1.05 14.33 15.65
CA ILE A 293 -2.25 14.91 15.00
C ILE A 293 -3.34 13.87 14.71
N ALA A 294 -3.03 12.57 14.78
CA ALA A 294 -4.04 11.52 14.80
C ALA A 294 -4.87 11.51 16.10
N GLU A 295 -4.37 12.15 17.16
CA GLU A 295 -5.18 12.46 18.34
C GLU A 295 -6.06 13.69 18.04
N PRO A 296 -7.38 13.55 18.03
CA PRO A 296 -8.28 14.59 17.50
C PRO A 296 -8.49 15.75 18.47
N SER A 297 -7.43 16.18 19.15
CA SER A 297 -7.47 17.23 20.20
C SER A 297 -7.37 18.66 19.64
N GLY A 298 -7.01 18.83 18.36
CA GLY A 298 -7.04 20.08 17.64
C GLY A 298 -8.35 20.24 16.86
N ILE A 299 -8.37 21.15 15.86
CA ILE A 299 -9.47 21.30 14.91
C ILE A 299 -8.96 21.25 13.47
N ILE A 300 -9.84 20.85 12.56
CA ILE A 300 -9.55 20.83 11.12
C ILE A 300 -10.35 21.93 10.43
N VAL A 301 -9.66 22.79 9.70
CA VAL A 301 -10.27 23.86 8.91
C VAL A 301 -9.86 23.77 7.44
N SER A 302 -10.72 24.23 6.55
CA SER A 302 -10.37 24.44 5.13
C SER A 302 -9.72 25.82 4.91
N ALA A 303 -9.30 26.10 3.69
CA ALA A 303 -8.82 27.43 3.29
C ALA A 303 -9.88 28.53 3.46
N THR A 304 -11.16 28.19 3.72
CA THR A 304 -12.20 29.16 4.08
C THR A 304 -12.13 29.62 5.53
N GLY A 305 -11.29 29.02 6.37
CA GLY A 305 -11.18 29.27 7.80
C GLY A 305 -12.28 28.61 8.64
N LYS A 306 -13.09 27.73 8.06
CA LYS A 306 -14.17 27.01 8.74
C LYS A 306 -13.83 25.56 8.98
N ARG A 307 -14.27 24.99 10.10
CA ARG A 307 -14.34 23.55 10.30
C ARG A 307 -15.29 22.93 9.27
N PHE A 308 -15.07 21.68 8.93
CA PHE A 308 -15.90 20.98 7.95
C PHE A 308 -16.24 19.54 8.33
N MET A 309 -15.72 19.05 9.47
CA MET A 309 -15.99 17.71 10.00
C MET A 309 -15.66 17.63 11.49
N PRO A 310 -16.15 16.60 12.21
CA PRO A 310 -15.62 16.25 13.52
C PRO A 310 -14.24 15.61 13.33
N GLU A 311 -13.27 16.01 14.14
CA GLU A 311 -11.89 15.58 14.00
C GLU A 311 -11.64 14.13 14.48
N ASP A 312 -12.62 13.52 15.15
CA ASP A 312 -12.61 12.14 15.63
C ASP A 312 -13.31 11.15 14.68
N ASP A 313 -13.77 11.62 13.52
CA ASP A 313 -14.32 10.79 12.44
C ASP A 313 -13.23 10.43 11.41
N GLU A 314 -12.42 9.45 11.76
CA GLU A 314 -11.33 8.98 10.88
C GLU A 314 -11.85 8.30 9.61
N GLU A 315 -13.06 7.69 9.67
CA GLU A 315 -13.58 6.87 8.56
C GLU A 315 -14.08 7.73 7.37
N ASN A 316 -14.61 8.91 7.65
CA ASN A 316 -15.19 9.77 6.62
C ASN A 316 -14.26 10.94 6.22
N GLY A 317 -13.21 11.18 6.99
CA GLY A 317 -12.32 12.33 6.78
C GLY A 317 -11.71 12.40 5.39
N GLU A 318 -11.40 11.27 4.79
CA GLU A 318 -10.81 11.18 3.46
C GLU A 318 -11.72 11.70 2.36
N TYR A 319 -13.01 11.36 2.43
CA TYR A 319 -14.00 11.77 1.43
C TYR A 319 -14.37 13.23 1.57
N ILE A 320 -14.49 13.72 2.81
CA ILE A 320 -14.89 15.10 3.11
C ILE A 320 -13.78 16.08 2.70
N LEU A 321 -12.51 15.67 2.78
CA LEU A 321 -11.39 16.50 2.35
C LEU A 321 -11.46 16.87 0.86
N ASP A 322 -11.89 15.93 0.01
CA ASP A 322 -12.02 16.17 -1.43
C ASP A 322 -13.08 17.22 -1.79
N GLU A 323 -14.05 17.40 -0.93
CA GLU A 323 -15.10 18.43 -1.10
C GLU A 323 -14.61 19.82 -0.70
N GLN A 324 -13.41 19.91 -0.05
CA GLN A 324 -12.87 21.21 0.34
C GLN A 324 -12.13 21.89 -0.83
N PRO A 325 -12.00 23.23 -0.79
CA PRO A 325 -11.22 23.94 -1.79
C PRO A 325 -9.82 23.35 -1.95
N ASP A 326 -9.44 23.04 -3.18
CA ASP A 326 -8.14 22.44 -3.55
C ASP A 326 -7.87 21.06 -2.91
N GLY A 327 -8.89 20.38 -2.35
CA GLY A 327 -8.74 19.07 -1.71
C GLY A 327 -7.78 19.11 -0.52
N LEU A 328 -7.77 20.19 0.24
CA LEU A 328 -6.87 20.33 1.38
C LEU A 328 -7.57 20.88 2.64
N GLY A 329 -7.00 20.50 3.77
CA GLY A 329 -7.34 21.02 5.09
C GLY A 329 -6.11 21.44 5.86
N TRP A 330 -6.34 21.98 7.04
CA TRP A 330 -5.32 22.38 7.99
C TRP A 330 -5.72 21.92 9.38
N PHE A 331 -4.90 21.09 10.01
CA PHE A 331 -5.07 20.72 11.40
C PHE A 331 -4.42 21.78 12.28
N LEU A 332 -5.22 22.41 13.12
CA LEU A 332 -4.80 23.52 13.98
C LEU A 332 -4.64 23.08 15.43
N PHE A 333 -3.54 23.49 16.07
CA PHE A 333 -3.32 23.33 17.49
C PHE A 333 -2.41 24.44 18.04
N THR A 334 -2.35 24.57 19.36
CA THR A 334 -1.46 25.51 20.04
C THR A 334 -0.35 24.77 20.79
N GLU A 335 0.67 25.49 21.20
CA GLU A 335 1.74 24.96 22.06
C GLU A 335 1.19 24.29 23.33
N GLN A 336 0.12 24.86 23.90
CA GLN A 336 -0.53 24.32 25.08
C GLN A 336 -1.11 22.92 24.84
N VAL A 337 -1.67 22.68 23.65
CA VAL A 337 -2.32 21.41 23.31
C VAL A 337 -1.30 20.38 22.83
N LYS A 338 -0.21 20.79 22.24
CA LYS A 338 0.83 19.91 21.67
C LYS A 338 1.29 18.82 22.64
N LYS A 339 1.61 19.21 23.88
CA LYS A 339 2.02 18.25 24.91
C LYS A 339 0.92 17.26 25.24
N LYS A 340 -0.33 17.71 25.34
CA LYS A 340 -1.47 16.84 25.64
C LYS A 340 -1.73 15.85 24.51
N MET A 341 -1.61 16.25 23.25
CA MET A 341 -1.71 15.35 22.10
C MET A 341 -0.64 14.26 22.15
N TYR A 342 0.59 14.63 22.52
CA TYR A 342 1.67 13.67 22.72
C TYR A 342 1.35 12.65 23.83
N ASP A 343 0.90 13.13 24.98
CA ASP A 343 0.56 12.28 26.13
C ASP A 343 -0.59 11.31 25.78
N LEU A 344 -1.62 11.78 25.06
CA LEU A 344 -2.74 10.95 24.59
C LEU A 344 -2.28 9.91 23.56
N ALA A 345 -1.40 10.27 22.65
CA ALA A 345 -0.87 9.32 21.66
C ALA A 345 -0.11 8.15 22.34
N ILE A 346 0.56 8.43 23.47
CA ILE A 346 1.18 7.39 24.31
C ILE A 346 0.10 6.57 25.03
N GLU A 347 -0.87 7.23 25.67
CA GLU A 347 -1.92 6.57 26.47
C GLU A 347 -2.76 5.61 25.61
N HIS A 348 -3.14 6.04 24.43
CA HIS A 348 -3.95 5.24 23.51
C HIS A 348 -3.16 4.12 22.82
N ALA A 349 -1.84 4.11 22.98
CA ALA A 349 -0.94 3.08 22.41
C ALA A 349 -1.27 2.73 20.94
N ARG A 350 -1.75 3.71 20.16
CA ARG A 350 -2.23 3.50 18.78
C ARG A 350 -1.18 2.82 17.90
N TYR A 351 0.10 2.94 18.27
CA TYR A 351 1.23 2.48 17.50
C TYR A 351 2.18 1.54 18.27
N GLY A 352 1.70 0.95 19.39
CA GLY A 352 2.51 0.03 20.21
C GLY A 352 3.38 0.77 21.24
N ASP A 353 4.30 0.06 21.86
CA ASP A 353 5.10 0.55 22.99
C ASP A 353 6.18 1.58 22.61
N TRP A 354 6.15 2.09 21.36
CA TRP A 354 7.18 2.97 20.86
C TRP A 354 6.62 4.35 20.48
N MET A 355 6.94 5.33 21.29
CA MET A 355 6.89 6.76 20.98
C MET A 355 8.28 7.33 21.25
N PRO A 356 8.87 8.08 20.32
CA PRO A 356 10.12 8.78 20.58
C PRO A 356 9.92 9.88 21.61
N GLU A 357 11.03 10.45 22.08
CA GLU A 357 11.03 11.58 23.00
C GLU A 357 10.22 12.75 22.44
N SER A 358 9.55 13.51 23.31
CA SER A 358 8.66 14.61 22.91
C SER A 358 9.37 15.71 22.10
N GLU A 359 10.67 15.85 22.27
CA GLU A 359 11.52 16.78 21.53
C GLU A 359 11.55 16.48 20.02
N GLN A 360 11.29 15.24 19.61
CA GLN A 360 11.21 14.90 18.19
C GLN A 360 10.03 15.59 17.51
N VAL A 361 8.95 15.88 18.22
CA VAL A 361 7.80 16.64 17.70
C VAL A 361 8.25 18.03 17.27
N ASP A 362 9.08 18.69 18.08
CA ASP A 362 9.59 20.03 17.76
C ASP A 362 10.55 20.00 16.57
N ILE A 363 11.38 18.97 16.47
CA ILE A 363 12.26 18.74 15.31
C ILE A 363 11.44 18.55 14.03
N ASP A 364 10.39 17.74 14.08
CA ASP A 364 9.49 17.51 12.96
C ASP A 364 8.78 18.81 12.55
N ILE A 365 8.22 19.56 13.51
CA ILE A 365 7.59 20.86 13.25
C ILE A 365 8.57 21.81 12.54
N GLU A 366 9.77 21.99 13.05
CA GLU A 366 10.76 22.91 12.47
C GLU A 366 11.27 22.42 11.11
N THR A 367 11.31 21.13 10.89
CA THR A 367 11.66 20.54 9.59
C THR A 367 10.57 20.84 8.55
N GLU A 368 9.30 20.58 8.90
CA GLU A 368 8.19 20.74 7.99
C GLU A 368 7.75 22.20 7.79
N ARG A 369 8.14 23.10 8.68
CA ARG A 369 8.02 24.55 8.43
C ARG A 369 8.86 25.01 7.24
N LYS A 370 10.02 24.40 7.01
CA LYS A 370 10.89 24.72 5.87
C LYS A 370 10.30 24.25 4.53
N THR A 371 9.46 23.22 4.58
CA THR A 371 8.77 22.69 3.40
C THR A 371 7.44 23.39 3.11
N GLY A 372 6.92 24.15 4.08
CA GLY A 372 5.60 24.79 4.01
C GLY A 372 4.44 23.85 4.35
N LEU A 373 4.72 22.66 4.85
CA LEU A 373 3.70 21.71 5.34
C LEU A 373 3.22 22.05 6.75
N VAL A 374 4.01 22.79 7.51
CA VAL A 374 3.62 23.36 8.79
C VAL A 374 3.76 24.87 8.76
N ILE A 375 2.69 25.56 9.14
CA ILE A 375 2.66 27.01 9.33
C ILE A 375 2.67 27.30 10.84
N LYS A 376 3.46 28.27 11.26
CA LYS A 376 3.41 28.82 12.63
C LYS A 376 2.99 30.27 12.57
N GLY A 377 2.07 30.67 13.42
CA GLY A 377 1.65 32.06 13.62
C GLY A 377 1.65 32.43 15.09
N ASP A 378 2.18 33.58 15.46
CA ASP A 378 2.13 34.08 16.83
C ASP A 378 0.77 34.71 17.15
N SER A 379 -0.05 34.94 16.12
CA SER A 379 -1.43 35.41 16.24
C SER A 379 -2.36 34.65 15.27
N ILE A 380 -3.68 34.76 15.50
CA ILE A 380 -4.70 34.20 14.58
C ILE A 380 -4.60 34.83 13.20
N GLU A 381 -4.25 36.12 13.11
CA GLU A 381 -4.08 36.84 11.86
C GLU A 381 -2.90 36.30 11.05
N GLU A 382 -1.78 36.06 11.69
CA GLU A 382 -0.60 35.46 11.06
C GLU A 382 -0.88 34.02 10.59
N LEU A 383 -1.54 33.24 11.45
CA LEU A 383 -1.96 31.88 11.10
C LEU A 383 -2.90 31.88 9.87
N ALA A 384 -3.93 32.75 9.90
CA ALA A 384 -4.88 32.89 8.81
C ALA A 384 -4.21 33.29 7.49
N ALA A 385 -3.28 34.25 7.54
CA ALA A 385 -2.49 34.63 6.37
C ALA A 385 -1.64 33.47 5.84
N GLY A 386 -1.04 32.69 6.73
CA GLY A 386 -0.20 31.52 6.37
C GLY A 386 -0.99 30.41 5.68
N ILE A 387 -2.24 30.14 6.11
CA ILE A 387 -3.09 29.11 5.52
C ILE A 387 -4.01 29.63 4.40
N GLY A 388 -3.96 30.92 4.10
CA GLY A 388 -4.77 31.55 3.04
C GLY A 388 -6.24 31.74 3.43
N ALA A 389 -6.58 31.76 4.72
CA ALA A 389 -7.94 31.93 5.21
C ALA A 389 -8.29 33.37 5.58
N PRO A 390 -9.58 33.80 5.51
CA PRO A 390 -10.01 35.08 6.07
C PRO A 390 -9.86 35.09 7.59
N ALA A 391 -9.12 36.06 8.13
CA ALA A 391 -8.76 36.13 9.55
C ALA A 391 -9.98 36.27 10.49
N ASP A 392 -10.99 37.02 10.07
CA ASP A 392 -12.24 37.20 10.81
C ASP A 392 -13.06 35.90 10.90
N VAL A 393 -13.07 35.12 9.80
CA VAL A 393 -13.74 33.80 9.77
C VAL A 393 -13.00 32.82 10.68
N LEU A 394 -11.67 32.73 10.56
CA LEU A 394 -10.86 31.83 11.38
C LEU A 394 -11.00 32.18 12.87
N ARG A 395 -10.94 33.45 13.22
CA ARG A 395 -11.14 33.93 14.60
C ARG A 395 -12.49 33.52 15.14
N LYS A 396 -13.56 33.65 14.33
CA LYS A 396 -14.90 33.22 14.72
C LYS A 396 -14.94 31.72 14.94
N THR A 397 -14.38 30.92 14.05
CA THR A 397 -14.32 29.46 14.17
C THR A 397 -13.64 29.02 15.47
N LEU A 398 -12.49 29.62 15.79
CA LEU A 398 -11.76 29.34 17.02
C LEU A 398 -12.54 29.78 18.27
N THR A 399 -13.22 30.94 18.22
CA THR A 399 -14.05 31.42 19.33
C THR A 399 -15.25 30.52 19.58
N ASP A 400 -15.91 30.06 18.52
CA ASP A 400 -17.05 29.13 18.61
C ASP A 400 -16.58 27.78 19.20
N TYR A 401 -15.42 27.27 18.78
CA TYR A 401 -14.84 26.04 19.33
C TYR A 401 -14.50 26.15 20.81
N GLU A 402 -13.91 27.28 21.24
CA GLU A 402 -13.67 27.53 22.68
C GLU A 402 -15.01 27.54 23.47
N GLY A 403 -16.07 28.06 22.88
CA GLY A 403 -17.43 27.98 23.43
C GLY A 403 -17.92 26.54 23.57
N PHE A 404 -17.63 25.65 22.61
CA PHE A 404 -17.96 24.23 22.71
C PHE A 404 -17.15 23.53 23.79
N CYS A 405 -15.86 23.82 23.90
CA CYS A 405 -15.02 23.30 24.97
C CYS A 405 -15.56 23.70 26.36
N ALA A 406 -15.93 24.97 26.54
CA ALA A 406 -16.51 25.46 27.79
C ALA A 406 -17.86 24.83 28.12
N ALA A 407 -18.66 24.50 27.10
CA ALA A 407 -19.96 23.84 27.25
C ALA A 407 -19.84 22.32 27.43
N GLY A 408 -18.70 21.71 27.08
CA GLY A 408 -18.50 20.27 27.04
C GLY A 408 -19.32 19.58 25.95
N GLU A 409 -19.73 20.32 24.91
CA GLU A 409 -20.58 19.83 23.82
C GLU A 409 -20.25 20.54 22.50
N ASP A 410 -19.80 19.81 21.48
CA ASP A 410 -19.68 20.31 20.12
C ASP A 410 -21.05 20.26 19.41
N ARG A 411 -21.67 21.44 19.25
CA ARG A 411 -23.01 21.56 18.62
C ARG A 411 -22.95 21.60 17.11
N GLU A 412 -21.78 21.79 16.54
CA GLU A 412 -21.58 21.89 15.10
C GLU A 412 -21.39 20.50 14.47
N PHE A 413 -20.45 19.70 14.97
CA PHE A 413 -20.09 18.40 14.39
C PHE A 413 -20.22 17.22 15.35
N ARG A 414 -20.57 17.46 16.64
CA ARG A 414 -20.72 16.42 17.68
C ARG A 414 -19.45 15.63 17.96
N LYS A 415 -18.30 16.29 17.89
CA LYS A 415 -17.02 15.73 18.32
C LYS A 415 -17.16 15.18 19.75
N ASP A 416 -16.58 14.00 20.01
CA ASP A 416 -16.66 13.37 21.32
C ASP A 416 -16.11 14.31 22.42
N PRO A 417 -16.84 14.53 23.52
CA PRO A 417 -16.44 15.43 24.59
C PRO A 417 -15.04 15.16 25.18
N GLN A 418 -14.56 13.92 25.13
CA GLN A 418 -13.21 13.59 25.59
C GLN A 418 -12.10 14.30 24.79
N TYR A 419 -12.38 14.67 23.54
CA TYR A 419 -11.46 15.37 22.63
C TYR A 419 -11.75 16.88 22.53
N LEU A 420 -12.73 17.40 23.27
CA LEU A 420 -12.96 18.85 23.36
C LEU A 420 -11.94 19.50 24.29
N ILE A 421 -10.80 19.85 23.72
CA ILE A 421 -9.67 20.43 24.46
C ILE A 421 -9.55 21.89 24.07
N SER A 422 -9.69 22.78 25.07
CA SER A 422 -9.48 24.22 24.87
C SER A 422 -8.05 24.48 24.41
N MET A 423 -7.92 25.21 23.31
CA MET A 423 -6.66 25.66 22.74
C MET A 423 -6.30 27.08 23.20
N GLY A 424 -7.29 27.80 23.75
CA GLY A 424 -7.21 29.24 24.00
C GLY A 424 -7.30 30.06 22.72
N LEU A 425 -7.19 31.37 22.82
CA LEU A 425 -7.21 32.29 21.68
C LEU A 425 -5.86 33.01 21.48
N GLU A 426 -4.85 32.62 22.25
CA GLU A 426 -3.50 33.18 22.20
C GLU A 426 -2.52 32.16 21.63
N GLY A 427 -1.59 32.63 20.79
CA GLY A 427 -0.56 31.79 20.16
C GLY A 427 0.58 31.39 21.11
N PRO A 428 1.60 30.68 20.61
CA PRO A 428 1.78 30.37 19.18
C PRO A 428 0.85 29.27 18.68
N TRP A 429 0.41 29.45 17.44
CA TRP A 429 -0.44 28.53 16.71
C TRP A 429 0.36 27.73 15.70
N TYR A 430 -0.06 26.50 15.47
CA TYR A 430 0.46 25.64 14.42
C TYR A 430 -0.68 25.18 13.53
N ALA A 431 -0.45 25.19 12.22
CA ALA A 431 -1.33 24.60 11.22
C ALA A 431 -0.55 23.56 10.42
N VAL A 432 -1.00 22.34 10.47
CA VAL A 432 -0.42 21.22 9.72
C VAL A 432 -1.26 20.98 8.48
N LYS A 433 -0.64 21.00 7.31
CA LYS A 433 -1.31 20.78 6.03
C LYS A 433 -1.78 19.34 5.92
N LEU A 434 -3.08 19.16 5.68
CA LEU A 434 -3.70 17.86 5.42
C LEU A 434 -4.01 17.76 3.94
N ILE A 435 -3.50 16.74 3.31
CA ILE A 435 -3.73 16.44 1.90
C ILE A 435 -4.15 14.98 1.77
N ARG A 436 -4.79 14.64 0.66
CA ARG A 436 -5.12 13.27 0.35
C ARG A 436 -3.86 12.42 0.32
N LYS A 437 -3.89 11.31 1.02
CA LYS A 437 -2.86 10.28 1.00
C LYS A 437 -3.42 9.01 0.39
N PHE A 438 -2.61 8.31 -0.34
CA PHE A 438 -2.86 6.93 -0.71
C PHE A 438 -1.58 6.10 -0.59
N ASP A 439 -1.74 4.83 -0.28
CA ASP A 439 -0.60 3.94 -0.09
C ASP A 439 -0.15 3.29 -1.39
N VAL A 440 -1.08 2.62 -2.05
CA VAL A 440 -0.81 1.84 -3.26
C VAL A 440 -1.99 1.88 -4.20
N THR A 441 -1.75 1.63 -5.47
CA THR A 441 -2.77 1.32 -6.46
C THR A 441 -2.79 -0.19 -6.69
N MET A 442 -3.98 -0.77 -6.74
CA MET A 442 -4.20 -2.19 -6.90
C MET A 442 -5.09 -2.44 -8.11
N GLY A 443 -4.64 -3.32 -9.00
CA GLY A 443 -5.31 -3.57 -10.25
C GLY A 443 -4.65 -2.87 -11.44
N GLY A 444 -5.14 -3.15 -12.59
CA GLY A 444 -4.65 -2.70 -13.88
C GLY A 444 -5.14 -3.64 -14.96
N VAL A 445 -4.56 -4.82 -15.07
CA VAL A 445 -4.89 -5.82 -16.07
C VAL A 445 -5.91 -6.81 -15.52
N THR A 446 -7.00 -7.02 -16.24
CA THR A 446 -8.03 -8.01 -15.86
C THR A 446 -7.48 -9.42 -16.03
N ILE A 447 -7.68 -10.24 -15.00
CA ILE A 447 -7.22 -11.64 -14.96
C ILE A 447 -8.36 -12.60 -14.65
N ASP A 448 -8.12 -13.88 -14.93
CA ASP A 448 -8.92 -14.98 -14.39
C ASP A 448 -8.32 -15.56 -13.09
N ALA A 449 -9.00 -16.54 -12.50
CA ALA A 449 -8.56 -17.21 -11.28
C ALA A 449 -7.20 -17.95 -11.41
N LYS A 450 -6.67 -18.10 -12.62
CA LYS A 450 -5.37 -18.69 -12.91
C LYS A 450 -4.28 -17.66 -13.19
N ASN A 451 -4.58 -16.38 -12.91
CA ASN A 451 -3.71 -15.23 -13.17
C ASN A 451 -3.39 -15.01 -14.67
N ARG A 452 -4.22 -15.52 -15.60
CA ARG A 452 -4.07 -15.29 -17.02
C ARG A 452 -4.75 -13.99 -17.42
N ALA A 453 -4.08 -13.16 -18.24
CA ALA A 453 -4.66 -11.92 -18.72
C ALA A 453 -5.86 -12.18 -19.66
N LEU A 454 -6.89 -11.36 -19.53
CA LEU A 454 -8.11 -11.43 -20.32
C LEU A 454 -8.21 -10.29 -21.34
N ARG A 455 -8.88 -10.55 -22.46
CA ARG A 455 -9.34 -9.54 -23.40
C ARG A 455 -10.71 -8.98 -22.97
N PRO A 456 -11.18 -7.87 -23.55
CA PRO A 456 -12.51 -7.31 -23.25
C PRO A 456 -13.70 -8.26 -23.49
N ASP A 457 -13.54 -9.26 -24.34
CA ASP A 457 -14.54 -10.30 -24.60
C ASP A 457 -14.48 -11.49 -23.63
N GLY A 458 -13.57 -11.43 -22.66
CA GLY A 458 -13.34 -12.47 -21.65
C GLY A 458 -12.44 -13.62 -22.12
N SER A 459 -11.95 -13.60 -23.36
CA SER A 459 -11.00 -14.60 -23.83
C SER A 459 -9.62 -14.39 -23.21
N VAL A 460 -8.89 -15.48 -22.99
CA VAL A 460 -7.52 -15.45 -22.44
C VAL A 460 -6.53 -15.01 -23.51
N ILE A 461 -5.53 -14.22 -23.13
CA ILE A 461 -4.35 -13.98 -23.95
C ILE A 461 -3.36 -15.13 -23.70
N PRO A 462 -3.14 -16.03 -24.66
CA PRO A 462 -2.28 -17.17 -24.43
C PRO A 462 -0.85 -16.76 -24.12
N GLY A 463 -0.28 -17.31 -23.03
CA GLY A 463 1.08 -17.02 -22.61
C GLY A 463 1.27 -15.74 -21.79
N LEU A 464 0.22 -14.93 -21.57
CA LEU A 464 0.30 -13.75 -20.71
C LEU A 464 -0.32 -14.02 -19.34
N TYR A 465 0.51 -13.89 -18.30
CA TYR A 465 0.13 -13.99 -16.90
C TYR A 465 0.41 -12.68 -16.16
N VAL A 466 -0.37 -12.39 -15.11
CA VAL A 466 -0.26 -11.14 -14.38
C VAL A 466 -0.38 -11.42 -12.89
N CYS A 467 0.52 -10.88 -12.08
CA CYS A 467 0.53 -11.06 -10.63
C CYS A 467 0.98 -9.80 -9.89
N GLY A 468 0.69 -9.73 -8.59
CA GLY A 468 0.94 -8.52 -7.78
C GLY A 468 -0.06 -7.41 -8.06
N ASP A 469 0.31 -6.18 -7.72
CA ASP A 469 -0.61 -5.04 -7.74
C ASP A 469 -1.07 -4.62 -9.15
N VAL A 470 -0.39 -5.04 -10.19
CA VAL A 470 -0.81 -4.81 -11.59
C VAL A 470 -2.00 -5.67 -12.02
N ALA A 471 -2.34 -6.72 -11.25
CA ALA A 471 -3.47 -7.62 -11.52
C ALA A 471 -4.76 -7.12 -10.85
N SER A 472 -5.87 -7.13 -11.59
CA SER A 472 -7.19 -6.72 -11.11
C SER A 472 -8.02 -7.89 -10.55
N GLY A 473 -9.06 -7.55 -9.76
CA GLY A 473 -10.10 -8.51 -9.35
C GLY A 473 -9.91 -9.14 -7.97
N TRP A 474 -8.75 -9.03 -7.39
CA TRP A 474 -8.49 -9.54 -6.05
C TRP A 474 -8.90 -8.57 -4.92
N MET A 475 -9.06 -7.29 -5.24
CA MET A 475 -9.52 -6.21 -4.37
C MET A 475 -10.76 -5.55 -4.99
N GLY A 476 -11.62 -4.96 -4.16
CA GLY A 476 -12.90 -4.40 -4.63
C GLY A 476 -12.99 -2.89 -4.59
N VAL A 477 -12.97 -2.29 -3.40
CA VAL A 477 -13.31 -0.86 -3.21
C VAL A 477 -12.16 -0.07 -2.63
N ASP A 478 -11.47 -0.64 -1.63
CA ASP A 478 -10.49 0.04 -0.82
C ASP A 478 -9.37 -0.92 -0.42
N TYR A 479 -8.29 -0.35 0.14
CA TYR A 479 -7.24 -1.15 0.79
C TYR A 479 -7.87 -1.91 1.94
N GLY A 480 -8.18 -3.17 1.69
CA GLY A 480 -8.91 -3.99 2.66
C GLY A 480 -8.20 -4.06 4.01
N PRO A 481 -8.96 -4.36 5.07
CA PRO A 481 -8.37 -4.51 6.40
C PRO A 481 -7.22 -5.50 6.30
N LEU A 482 -6.04 -5.14 6.86
CA LEU A 482 -4.99 -6.09 7.17
C LEU A 482 -3.94 -6.36 6.10
N PHE A 483 -3.45 -5.31 5.43
CA PHE A 483 -2.18 -5.39 4.68
C PHE A 483 -2.10 -6.57 3.70
N SER A 484 -3.19 -6.86 3.02
CA SER A 484 -3.30 -8.01 2.10
C SER A 484 -2.52 -7.84 0.80
N SER A 485 -2.17 -6.61 0.40
CA SER A 485 -1.42 -6.34 -0.84
C SER A 485 -0.07 -7.07 -0.87
N PHE A 486 0.69 -7.03 0.22
CA PHE A 486 1.94 -7.78 0.30
C PHE A 486 1.72 -9.29 0.12
N ALA A 487 0.77 -9.85 0.88
CA ALA A 487 0.46 -11.27 0.79
C ALA A 487 -0.05 -11.66 -0.60
N TRP A 488 -0.90 -10.82 -1.22
CA TRP A 488 -1.33 -11.00 -2.60
C TRP A 488 -0.15 -10.97 -3.56
N ALA A 489 0.70 -9.96 -3.49
CA ALA A 489 1.83 -9.82 -4.41
C ALA A 489 2.68 -11.10 -4.44
N VAL A 490 3.16 -11.54 -3.29
CA VAL A 490 4.06 -12.69 -3.23
C VAL A 490 3.34 -14.02 -3.50
N ASN A 491 2.12 -14.18 -3.01
CA ASN A 491 1.36 -15.41 -3.22
C ASN A 491 0.89 -15.56 -4.67
N SER A 492 0.43 -14.47 -5.31
CA SER A 492 0.00 -14.52 -6.72
C SER A 492 1.16 -14.88 -7.65
N GLY A 493 2.37 -14.38 -7.39
CA GLY A 493 3.56 -14.77 -8.14
C GLY A 493 3.88 -16.27 -7.98
N PHE A 494 3.85 -16.76 -6.75
CA PHE A 494 4.04 -18.19 -6.44
C PHE A 494 2.99 -19.08 -7.15
N LEU A 495 1.71 -18.70 -7.10
CA LEU A 495 0.63 -19.42 -7.77
C LEU A 495 0.70 -19.36 -9.29
N THR A 496 1.22 -18.25 -9.84
CA THR A 496 1.44 -18.09 -11.28
C THR A 496 2.51 -19.08 -11.77
N ALA A 497 3.61 -19.20 -11.04
CA ALA A 497 4.64 -20.18 -11.38
C ALA A 497 4.09 -21.62 -11.33
N ASP A 498 3.33 -21.97 -10.30
CA ASP A 498 2.68 -23.28 -10.19
C ASP A 498 1.71 -23.55 -11.34
N GLU A 499 0.96 -22.54 -11.80
CA GLU A 499 0.03 -22.67 -12.94
C GLU A 499 0.80 -22.93 -14.25
N ILE A 500 1.86 -22.14 -14.51
CA ILE A 500 2.66 -22.30 -15.74
C ILE A 500 3.35 -23.66 -15.74
N CYS A 501 3.91 -24.08 -14.62
CA CYS A 501 4.62 -25.36 -14.51
C CYS A 501 3.68 -26.56 -14.28
N GLY A 502 2.38 -26.36 -14.17
CA GLY A 502 1.38 -27.43 -14.05
C GLY A 502 1.37 -28.16 -12.70
N GLN A 503 1.88 -27.51 -11.64
CA GLN A 503 2.04 -28.13 -10.30
C GLN A 503 1.08 -27.57 -9.25
N LEU A 504 -0.09 -27.07 -9.63
CA LEU A 504 -1.12 -26.68 -8.66
C LEU A 504 -1.69 -27.93 -7.97
N PRO A 505 -1.70 -27.97 -6.63
CA PRO A 505 -2.44 -29.01 -5.92
C PRO A 505 -3.94 -28.86 -6.22
N PRO A 506 -4.71 -29.95 -6.21
CA PRO A 506 -6.16 -29.88 -6.27
C PRO A 506 -6.68 -28.99 -5.14
N ALA A 507 -7.70 -28.17 -5.44
CA ALA A 507 -8.37 -27.36 -4.42
C ALA A 507 -8.77 -28.25 -3.23
N PRO A 508 -8.59 -27.83 -1.96
CA PRO A 508 -9.08 -28.57 -0.83
C PRO A 508 -10.58 -28.82 -1.02
N SER A 509 -11.00 -30.09 -0.96
CA SER A 509 -12.42 -30.42 -0.99
C SER A 509 -13.14 -29.75 0.18
N ALA A 510 -14.35 -29.28 -0.03
CA ALA A 510 -15.18 -28.54 0.93
C ALA A 510 -15.65 -29.38 2.14
N GLU A 511 -14.94 -30.44 2.48
CA GLU A 511 -15.23 -31.28 3.62
C GLU A 511 -14.15 -31.17 4.69
N THR A 512 -14.28 -30.19 5.58
CA THR A 512 -13.83 -30.34 6.96
C THR A 512 -14.67 -29.45 7.86
N THR A 513 -15.64 -30.06 8.46
CA THR A 513 -16.57 -29.53 9.44
C THR A 513 -15.86 -29.14 10.74
N VAL A 514 -16.12 -27.95 11.17
CA VAL A 514 -16.32 -27.43 12.50
C VAL A 514 -16.02 -28.38 13.65
N GLY A 515 -14.94 -28.15 14.33
CA GLY A 515 -14.72 -28.55 15.71
C GLY A 515 -14.41 -27.28 16.52
N GLY A 516 -15.37 -26.84 17.34
CA GLY A 516 -15.24 -25.63 18.14
C GLY A 516 -14.14 -25.72 19.18
N ILE A 517 -13.31 -24.69 19.21
CA ILE A 517 -12.44 -24.38 20.35
C ILE A 517 -12.64 -22.91 20.70
N SER A 518 -13.20 -22.69 21.88
CA SER A 518 -13.25 -21.38 22.52
C SER A 518 -11.86 -21.01 23.03
N ALA A 519 -11.21 -20.09 22.38
CA ALA A 519 -10.02 -19.42 22.91
C ALA A 519 -10.38 -18.00 23.33
N ALA A 520 -10.06 -17.65 24.56
CA ALA A 520 -10.27 -16.31 25.09
C ALA A 520 -9.43 -15.30 24.32
N VAL A 521 -10.08 -14.49 23.51
CA VAL A 521 -9.46 -13.41 22.76
C VAL A 521 -9.45 -12.16 23.63
N SER A 522 -8.25 -11.66 23.91
CA SER A 522 -8.05 -10.34 24.52
C SER A 522 -8.62 -9.27 23.59
N LYS A 523 -9.67 -8.62 24.03
CA LYS A 523 -10.30 -7.51 23.30
C LYS A 523 -9.41 -6.27 23.41
N ARG A 524 -8.59 -6.00 22.42
CA ARG A 524 -8.12 -4.64 22.16
C ARG A 524 -8.73 -4.20 20.82
N ARG A 525 -9.61 -3.22 20.91
CA ARG A 525 -10.32 -2.62 19.78
C ARG A 525 -9.36 -1.75 18.97
N PHE A 526 -9.14 -2.08 17.72
CA PHE A 526 -9.10 -1.07 16.67
C PHE A 526 -10.57 -0.77 16.33
N GLY A 527 -10.91 0.53 16.31
CA GLY A 527 -12.31 0.91 16.30
C GLY A 527 -12.97 0.77 14.95
N PHE A 528 -13.42 -0.43 14.61
CA PHE A 528 -14.51 -0.63 13.65
C PHE A 528 -15.71 -1.10 14.44
N LEU A 529 -16.64 -0.19 14.72
CA LEU A 529 -17.94 -0.55 15.24
C LEU A 529 -18.84 -0.99 14.09
N PRO A 530 -19.58 -2.10 14.23
CA PRO A 530 -20.58 -2.45 13.24
C PRO A 530 -21.72 -1.43 13.30
N GLN A 531 -22.07 -0.87 12.14
CA GLN A 531 -23.31 -0.12 11.98
C GLN A 531 -24.48 -0.92 12.55
N LYS A 532 -25.17 -0.37 13.53
CA LYS A 532 -26.47 -0.87 13.94
C LYS A 532 -27.44 -0.67 12.78
N ALA A 533 -27.94 -1.79 12.28
CA ALA A 533 -29.08 -1.79 11.38
C ALA A 533 -30.24 -1.01 12.00
N ARG A 534 -30.76 -0.06 11.26
CA ARG A 534 -32.14 0.39 11.31
C ARG A 534 -32.81 0.01 10.01
#